data_be02776675a37e3822ce1f5bbf249dc4
#
_entry.id   be02776675a37e3822ce1f5bbf249dc4
#
_cell.length_a   1.000
_cell.length_b   1.000
_cell.length_c   1.000
_cell.angle_alpha   90.00
_cell.angle_beta   90.00
_cell.angle_gamma   90.00
#
_symmetry.space_group_name_H-M   'P 1'
#
loop_
_entity.id
_entity.type
_entity.pdbx_description
1 polymer ?
#
loop_
_entity_poly.entity_id
_entity_poly.type
_entity_poly.pdbx_seq_one_letter_code
_entity_poly.pdbx_strand_id
1 'polypeptide(L)'
;MFTLKQRLIAAAVFSLFSLVAINANAASVAGQGKCTYKPTAVNVANTDGYAVSLSETTCTSSGGFIEGATVSNPEVANLHQGTGDHSGYYTITNGTDSTIAKWAGRVNTVMKDGNPMTSFKGQWEYVGGTGKFAGIKGKGEYNGYFTSATEYTVDWKGNKK
;
A
#
# COMPACT_ATOMS: atom_id res chain seq x y z
N MET A 1 60.19 23.67 -54.18
CA MET A 1 59.03 22.74 -54.15
C MET A 1 59.07 22.00 -52.82
N PHE A 2 58.34 22.48 -51.80
CA PHE A 2 58.19 21.79 -50.52
C PHE A 2 56.77 21.81 -50.20
N THR A 3 56.19 20.63 -50.06
CA THR A 3 54.83 20.41 -49.59
C THR A 3 54.83 20.17 -48.09
N LEU A 4 54.21 21.09 -47.35
CA LEU A 4 54.06 21.02 -45.90
C LEU A 4 52.79 20.20 -45.54
N LYS A 5 52.99 19.03 -44.98
CA LYS A 5 51.87 18.22 -44.42
C LYS A 5 51.46 18.78 -43.09
N GLN A 6 50.33 19.45 -43.01
CA GLN A 6 49.69 19.80 -41.73
C GLN A 6 49.02 18.57 -41.16
N ARG A 7 49.48 18.14 -39.99
CA ARG A 7 48.83 17.12 -39.16
C ARG A 7 47.83 17.84 -38.26
N LEU A 8 46.55 17.65 -38.49
CA LEU A 8 45.48 18.00 -37.56
C LEU A 8 45.43 16.95 -36.44
N ILE A 9 45.75 17.40 -35.23
CA ILE A 9 45.54 16.63 -34.01
C ILE A 9 44.13 16.96 -33.53
N ALA A 10 43.20 16.04 -33.73
CA ALA A 10 41.86 16.11 -33.14
C ALA A 10 41.97 15.67 -31.67
N ALA A 11 41.90 16.62 -30.74
CA ALA A 11 41.76 16.33 -29.34
C ALA A 11 40.30 15.95 -29.02
N ALA A 12 40.05 14.67 -28.83
CA ALA A 12 38.77 14.18 -28.35
C ALA A 12 38.66 14.46 -26.85
N VAL A 13 37.87 15.47 -26.49
CA VAL A 13 37.49 15.73 -25.09
C VAL A 13 36.43 14.70 -24.70
N PHE A 14 36.84 13.64 -24.01
CA PHE A 14 35.94 12.70 -23.36
C PHE A 14 35.42 13.35 -22.08
N SER A 15 34.23 13.94 -22.16
CA SER A 15 33.50 14.35 -20.95
C SER A 15 33.03 13.12 -20.20
N LEU A 16 33.72 12.74 -19.13
CA LEU A 16 33.24 11.78 -18.15
C LEU A 16 32.06 12.40 -17.42
N PHE A 17 30.84 12.10 -17.87
CA PHE A 17 29.66 12.26 -17.07
C PHE A 17 29.71 11.20 -15.96
N SER A 18 30.19 11.59 -14.80
CA SER A 18 30.04 10.80 -13.58
C SER A 18 28.53 10.73 -13.25
N LEU A 19 27.88 9.61 -13.59
CA LEU A 19 26.58 9.29 -13.07
C LEU A 19 26.74 9.10 -11.54
N VAL A 20 26.48 10.16 -10.79
CA VAL A 20 26.26 10.05 -9.36
C VAL A 20 24.95 9.29 -9.21
N ALA A 21 25.03 8.00 -8.99
CA ALA A 21 23.90 7.20 -8.55
C ALA A 21 23.48 7.73 -7.18
N ILE A 22 22.45 8.58 -7.16
CA ILE A 22 21.80 8.98 -5.92
C ILE A 22 21.10 7.72 -5.42
N ASN A 23 21.74 7.00 -4.52
CA ASN A 23 21.09 5.95 -3.75
C ASN A 23 20.05 6.63 -2.86
N ALA A 24 18.82 6.74 -3.35
CA ALA A 24 17.70 7.15 -2.53
C ALA A 24 17.50 6.04 -1.47
N ASN A 25 18.05 6.24 -0.28
CA ASN A 25 17.87 5.33 0.84
C ASN A 25 16.38 5.22 1.14
N ALA A 26 15.87 4.00 1.13
CA ALA A 26 14.49 3.74 1.50
C ALA A 26 14.29 4.09 2.98
N ALA A 27 13.38 5.02 3.26
CA ALA A 27 13.03 5.37 4.63
C ALA A 27 11.99 4.38 5.16
N SER A 28 12.16 3.93 6.40
CA SER A 28 11.15 3.14 7.12
C SER A 28 9.88 3.96 7.32
N VAL A 29 8.74 3.31 7.18
CA VAL A 29 7.43 3.84 7.50
C VAL A 29 6.64 2.82 8.30
N ALA A 30 5.88 3.28 9.28
CA ALA A 30 4.97 2.47 10.06
C ALA A 30 3.84 3.35 10.61
N GLY A 31 2.70 2.75 10.86
CA GLY A 31 1.55 3.45 11.45
C GLY A 31 0.45 2.49 11.83
N GLN A 32 -0.62 3.05 12.39
CA GLN A 32 -1.81 2.34 12.81
C GLN A 32 -3.05 3.01 12.22
N GLY A 33 -4.11 2.23 12.03
CA GLY A 33 -5.42 2.72 11.67
C GLY A 33 -6.50 2.16 12.59
N LYS A 34 -7.46 3.00 12.94
CA LYS A 34 -8.75 2.59 13.51
C LYS A 34 -9.81 2.81 12.46
N CYS A 35 -10.53 1.76 12.12
CA CYS A 35 -11.36 1.75 10.92
C CYS A 35 -12.80 1.35 11.23
N THR A 36 -13.74 2.01 10.55
CA THR A 36 -15.15 1.62 10.51
C THR A 36 -15.40 0.86 9.20
N TYR A 37 -15.90 -0.36 9.32
CA TYR A 37 -16.14 -1.31 8.24
C TYR A 37 -17.62 -1.37 7.87
N LYS A 38 -17.93 -1.18 6.60
CA LYS A 38 -19.30 -1.24 6.07
C LYS A 38 -19.36 -2.21 4.89
N PRO A 39 -19.59 -3.50 5.13
CA PRO A 39 -19.66 -4.48 4.07
C PRO A 39 -21.04 -4.51 3.42
N THR A 40 -21.05 -4.79 2.11
CA THR A 40 -22.19 -5.34 1.39
C THR A 40 -21.78 -6.72 0.90
N ALA A 41 -22.31 -7.75 1.53
CA ALA A 41 -22.00 -9.14 1.19
C ALA A 41 -23.11 -9.78 0.36
N VAL A 42 -22.71 -10.60 -0.61
CA VAL A 42 -23.61 -11.44 -1.38
C VAL A 42 -23.17 -12.89 -1.17
N ASN A 43 -24.09 -13.70 -0.63
CA ASN A 43 -23.85 -15.13 -0.48
C ASN A 43 -23.90 -15.81 -1.85
N VAL A 44 -22.97 -16.71 -2.08
CA VAL A 44 -22.96 -17.52 -3.31
C VAL A 44 -24.07 -18.56 -3.23
N ALA A 45 -24.97 -18.57 -4.20
CA ALA A 45 -26.13 -19.45 -4.21
C ALA A 45 -25.72 -20.93 -4.16
N ASN A 46 -26.46 -21.73 -3.40
CA ASN A 46 -26.25 -23.18 -3.24
C ASN A 46 -24.87 -23.57 -2.67
N THR A 47 -24.19 -22.67 -1.98
CA THR A 47 -22.93 -22.94 -1.29
C THR A 47 -23.02 -22.51 0.16
N ASP A 48 -22.60 -23.39 1.07
CA ASP A 48 -22.64 -23.07 2.50
C ASP A 48 -21.44 -22.20 2.88
N GLY A 49 -21.73 -21.03 3.44
CA GLY A 49 -20.74 -20.11 4.00
C GLY A 49 -19.84 -19.38 2.99
N TYR A 50 -20.09 -19.49 1.69
CA TYR A 50 -19.36 -18.70 0.68
C TYR A 50 -20.05 -17.35 0.45
N ALA A 51 -19.25 -16.30 0.53
CA ALA A 51 -19.70 -14.93 0.27
C ALA A 51 -18.64 -14.11 -0.48
N VAL A 52 -19.10 -13.25 -1.38
CA VAL A 52 -18.30 -12.17 -1.93
C VAL A 52 -18.79 -10.88 -1.28
N SER A 53 -17.89 -10.10 -0.75
CA SER A 53 -18.23 -8.79 -0.18
C SER A 53 -17.50 -7.67 -0.88
N LEU A 54 -18.19 -6.55 -1.01
CA LEU A 54 -17.63 -5.24 -1.32
C LEU A 54 -17.79 -4.40 -0.07
N SER A 55 -16.72 -3.78 0.40
CA SER A 55 -16.80 -2.88 1.54
C SER A 55 -16.16 -1.55 1.23
N GLU A 56 -16.72 -0.52 1.86
CA GLU A 56 -16.09 0.78 1.95
C GLU A 56 -15.73 1.02 3.42
N THR A 57 -14.47 1.29 3.65
CA THR A 57 -13.95 1.48 4.99
C THR A 57 -13.32 2.85 5.11
N THR A 58 -13.62 3.53 6.20
CA THR A 58 -13.02 4.81 6.56
C THR A 58 -12.19 4.61 7.82
N CYS A 59 -10.94 5.07 7.79
CA CYS A 59 -10.03 4.96 8.92
C CYS A 59 -9.52 6.32 9.36
N THR A 60 -9.19 6.42 10.66
CA THR A 60 -8.32 7.46 11.18
C THR A 60 -6.94 6.86 11.32
N SER A 61 -5.95 7.44 10.66
CA SER A 61 -4.56 7.00 10.74
C SER A 61 -3.83 7.71 11.88
N SER A 62 -3.00 6.99 12.60
CA SER A 62 -2.06 7.53 13.58
C SER A 62 -0.66 6.97 13.31
N GLY A 63 0.34 7.81 13.51
CA GLY A 63 1.73 7.49 13.14
C GLY A 63 1.98 7.56 11.64
N GLY A 64 3.18 7.16 11.25
CA GLY A 64 3.62 7.28 9.87
C GLY A 64 3.88 8.72 9.46
N PHE A 65 3.93 8.97 8.16
CA PHE A 65 4.29 10.29 7.60
C PHE A 65 3.09 11.17 7.23
N ILE A 66 1.87 10.69 7.40
CA ILE A 66 0.61 11.45 7.23
C ILE A 66 -0.26 11.19 8.47
N GLU A 67 0.24 11.58 9.62
CA GLU A 67 -0.48 11.45 10.88
C GLU A 67 -1.76 12.29 10.89
N GLY A 68 -2.84 11.72 11.45
CA GLY A 68 -4.15 12.36 11.51
C GLY A 68 -4.91 12.41 10.19
N ALA A 69 -4.35 11.87 9.11
CA ALA A 69 -5.01 11.85 7.81
C ALA A 69 -6.23 10.94 7.79
N THR A 70 -7.20 11.31 6.95
CA THR A 70 -8.34 10.44 6.64
C THR A 70 -7.93 9.40 5.61
N VAL A 71 -8.43 8.18 5.82
CA VAL A 71 -8.16 7.04 4.95
C VAL A 71 -9.47 6.53 4.37
N SER A 72 -9.48 6.36 3.05
CA SER A 72 -10.51 5.63 2.31
C SER A 72 -9.92 4.29 1.87
N ASN A 73 -10.65 3.21 2.07
CA ASN A 73 -10.19 1.85 1.81
C ASN A 73 -11.31 0.97 1.21
N PRO A 74 -11.60 1.12 -0.10
CA PRO A 74 -12.46 0.19 -0.82
C PRO A 74 -11.79 -1.20 -0.91
N GLU A 75 -12.56 -2.23 -0.59
CA GLU A 75 -12.12 -3.61 -0.48
C GLU A 75 -13.07 -4.56 -1.18
N VAL A 76 -12.53 -5.61 -1.79
CA VAL A 76 -13.24 -6.81 -2.23
C VAL A 76 -12.71 -8.00 -1.46
N ALA A 77 -13.61 -8.81 -0.90
CA ALA A 77 -13.25 -10.05 -0.24
C ALA A 77 -14.04 -11.24 -0.82
N ASN A 78 -13.38 -12.39 -0.89
CA ASN A 78 -13.97 -13.67 -1.27
C ASN A 78 -13.71 -14.66 -0.12
N LEU A 79 -14.76 -14.94 0.63
CA LEU A 79 -14.65 -15.63 1.91
C LEU A 79 -15.48 -16.90 1.94
N HIS A 80 -14.94 -17.93 2.58
CA HIS A 80 -15.66 -19.11 3.03
C HIS A 80 -15.62 -19.14 4.55
N GLN A 81 -16.80 -19.04 5.19
CA GLN A 81 -16.97 -18.99 6.65
C GLN A 81 -16.07 -17.91 7.30
N GLY A 82 -16.03 -16.72 6.69
CA GLY A 82 -15.22 -15.59 7.15
C GLY A 82 -13.71 -15.72 6.92
N THR A 83 -13.26 -16.74 6.20
CA THR A 83 -11.83 -16.94 5.88
C THR A 83 -11.62 -16.93 4.37
N GLY A 84 -10.64 -16.18 3.88
CA GLY A 84 -10.38 -16.11 2.45
C GLY A 84 -9.48 -14.95 2.05
N ASP A 85 -9.47 -14.68 0.74
CA ASP A 85 -8.64 -13.63 0.19
C ASP A 85 -9.38 -12.29 0.18
N HIS A 86 -8.65 -11.23 0.41
CA HIS A 86 -9.14 -9.86 0.29
C HIS A 86 -8.10 -8.96 -0.37
N SER A 87 -8.57 -7.92 -1.04
CA SER A 87 -7.72 -6.95 -1.71
C SER A 87 -8.43 -5.62 -1.90
N GLY A 88 -7.66 -4.57 -2.08
CA GLY A 88 -8.22 -3.25 -2.27
C GLY A 88 -7.18 -2.16 -2.53
N TYR A 89 -7.65 -0.95 -2.37
CA TYR A 89 -6.83 0.25 -2.47
C TYR A 89 -6.97 1.07 -1.19
N TYR A 90 -5.88 1.71 -0.83
CA TYR A 90 -5.77 2.49 0.38
C TYR A 90 -5.35 3.90 -0.03
N THR A 91 -6.21 4.88 0.19
CA THR A 91 -5.91 6.28 -0.10
C THR A 91 -5.84 7.05 1.20
N ILE A 92 -4.68 7.61 1.47
CA ILE A 92 -4.45 8.50 2.62
C ILE A 92 -4.41 9.92 2.09
N THR A 93 -5.24 10.81 2.63
CA THR A 93 -5.33 12.21 2.18
C THR A 93 -5.21 13.17 3.34
N ASN A 94 -4.38 14.19 3.16
CA ASN A 94 -4.25 15.33 4.06
C ASN A 94 -4.10 16.61 3.22
N GLY A 95 -5.20 17.35 3.09
CA GLY A 95 -5.26 18.50 2.19
C GLY A 95 -5.05 18.11 0.72
N THR A 96 -4.05 18.69 0.08
CA THR A 96 -3.68 18.41 -1.33
C THR A 96 -2.72 17.23 -1.48
N ASP A 97 -2.16 16.75 -0.38
CA ASP A 97 -1.20 15.64 -0.36
C ASP A 97 -1.95 14.32 -0.22
N SER A 98 -1.64 13.35 -1.04
CA SER A 98 -2.19 11.99 -0.90
C SER A 98 -1.19 10.91 -1.26
N THR A 99 -1.40 9.72 -0.70
CA THR A 99 -0.76 8.49 -1.16
C THR A 99 -1.82 7.48 -1.52
N ILE A 100 -1.54 6.66 -2.52
CA ILE A 100 -2.40 5.56 -2.94
C ILE A 100 -1.57 4.29 -2.91
N ALA A 101 -2.04 3.30 -2.17
CA ALA A 101 -1.45 1.96 -2.14
C ALA A 101 -2.48 0.93 -2.59
N LYS A 102 -2.07 -0.05 -3.36
CA LYS A 102 -2.80 -1.30 -3.52
C LYS A 102 -2.36 -2.27 -2.44
N TRP A 103 -3.25 -3.14 -2.03
CA TRP A 103 -2.93 -4.17 -1.05
C TRP A 103 -3.69 -5.45 -1.35
N ALA A 104 -3.15 -6.56 -0.88
CA ALA A 104 -3.79 -7.87 -0.93
C ALA A 104 -3.33 -8.71 0.24
N GLY A 105 -4.19 -9.59 0.70
CA GLY A 105 -3.90 -10.43 1.84
C GLY A 105 -4.97 -11.49 2.10
N ARG A 106 -5.01 -11.93 3.34
CA ARG A 106 -5.88 -13.00 3.77
C ARG A 106 -6.57 -12.65 5.08
N VAL A 107 -7.86 -12.88 5.11
CA VAL A 107 -8.71 -12.86 6.31
C VAL A 107 -8.75 -14.27 6.90
N ASN A 108 -8.71 -14.37 8.21
CA ASN A 108 -8.84 -15.62 8.94
C ASN A 108 -9.79 -15.42 10.12
N THR A 109 -10.86 -16.20 10.14
CA THR A 109 -11.82 -16.24 11.25
C THR A 109 -11.72 -17.58 11.96
N VAL A 110 -11.56 -17.54 13.27
CA VAL A 110 -11.57 -18.71 14.14
C VAL A 110 -12.66 -18.54 15.22
N MET A 111 -13.29 -19.63 15.60
CA MET A 111 -14.21 -19.61 16.73
C MET A 111 -13.42 -19.80 18.03
N LYS A 112 -13.59 -18.89 18.97
CA LYS A 112 -13.02 -18.99 20.32
C LYS A 112 -14.13 -18.76 21.34
N ASP A 113 -14.35 -19.72 22.20
CA ASP A 113 -15.39 -19.68 23.24
C ASP A 113 -16.79 -19.31 22.68
N GLY A 114 -17.11 -19.84 21.48
CA GLY A 114 -18.37 -19.58 20.78
C GLY A 114 -18.45 -18.24 20.03
N ASN A 115 -17.41 -17.41 20.08
CA ASN A 115 -17.36 -16.11 19.42
C ASN A 115 -16.40 -16.13 18.23
N PRO A 116 -16.76 -15.52 17.07
CA PRO A 116 -15.86 -15.37 15.95
C PRO A 116 -14.76 -14.35 16.26
N MET A 117 -13.52 -14.73 16.05
CA MET A 117 -12.37 -13.85 16.12
C MET A 117 -11.76 -13.75 14.72
N THR A 118 -11.88 -12.59 14.13
CA THR A 118 -11.42 -12.33 12.77
C THR A 118 -10.14 -11.48 12.79
N SER A 119 -9.13 -11.97 12.14
CA SER A 119 -7.86 -11.28 11.92
C SER A 119 -7.50 -11.29 10.44
N PHE A 120 -6.61 -10.42 10.03
CA PHE A 120 -6.16 -10.34 8.65
C PHE A 120 -4.70 -9.90 8.57
N LYS A 121 -4.03 -10.26 7.47
CA LYS A 121 -2.67 -9.85 7.17
C LYS A 121 -2.42 -9.85 5.68
N GLY A 122 -1.46 -9.08 5.22
CA GLY A 122 -1.10 -9.03 3.82
C GLY A 122 0.05 -8.08 3.53
N GLN A 123 0.14 -7.70 2.26
CA GLN A 123 1.18 -6.81 1.75
C GLN A 123 0.53 -5.61 1.06
N TRP A 124 1.25 -4.51 1.03
CA TRP A 124 0.85 -3.29 0.33
C TRP A 124 2.00 -2.72 -0.49
N GLU A 125 1.67 -1.96 -1.53
CA GLU A 125 2.61 -1.26 -2.40
C GLU A 125 2.02 0.07 -2.85
N TYR A 126 2.80 1.15 -2.78
CA TYR A 126 2.38 2.44 -3.34
C TYR A 126 2.26 2.34 -4.86
N VAL A 127 1.13 2.80 -5.38
CA VAL A 127 0.84 2.89 -6.81
C VAL A 127 0.74 4.34 -7.29
N GLY A 128 0.66 5.30 -6.38
CA GLY A 128 0.62 6.72 -6.69
C GLY A 128 0.58 7.62 -5.47
N GLY A 129 0.60 8.92 -5.73
CA GLY A 129 0.44 9.97 -4.74
C GLY A 129 0.37 11.35 -5.39
N THR A 130 -0.06 12.35 -4.64
CA THR A 130 -0.17 13.74 -5.07
C THR A 130 0.61 14.67 -4.14
N GLY A 131 0.75 15.93 -4.52
CA GLY A 131 1.47 16.92 -3.75
C GLY A 131 2.91 16.48 -3.47
N LYS A 132 3.35 16.55 -2.23
CA LYS A 132 4.70 16.13 -1.81
C LYS A 132 4.97 14.62 -1.94
N PHE A 133 3.94 13.83 -2.22
CA PHE A 133 4.05 12.37 -2.44
C PHE A 133 3.94 11.97 -3.92
N ALA A 134 3.99 12.94 -4.85
CA ALA A 134 4.03 12.63 -6.28
C ALA A 134 5.23 11.72 -6.60
N GLY A 135 4.95 10.60 -7.27
CA GLY A 135 5.99 9.63 -7.63
C GLY A 135 6.47 8.71 -6.49
N ILE A 136 5.83 8.75 -5.31
CA ILE A 136 6.18 7.88 -4.18
C ILE A 136 6.22 6.41 -4.61
N LYS A 137 7.22 5.70 -4.11
CA LYS A 137 7.40 4.25 -4.23
C LYS A 137 7.60 3.66 -2.86
N GLY A 138 7.28 2.40 -2.71
CA GLY A 138 7.50 1.66 -1.48
C GLY A 138 6.51 0.54 -1.33
N LYS A 139 6.80 -0.33 -0.39
CA LYS A 139 6.00 -1.51 -0.09
C LYS A 139 6.18 -1.93 1.36
N GLY A 140 5.27 -2.75 1.84
CA GLY A 140 5.34 -3.26 3.19
C GLY A 140 4.31 -4.33 3.47
N GLU A 141 4.07 -4.55 4.72
CA GLU A 141 3.12 -5.52 5.25
C GLU A 141 2.14 -4.85 6.20
N TYR A 142 1.00 -5.46 6.38
CA TYR A 142 -0.01 -5.07 7.35
C TYR A 142 -0.57 -6.29 8.07
N ASN A 143 -1.05 -6.08 9.26
CA ASN A 143 -1.86 -7.02 10.02
C ASN A 143 -2.90 -6.27 10.86
N GLY A 144 -4.00 -6.93 11.13
CA GLY A 144 -5.06 -6.33 11.93
C GLY A 144 -6.06 -7.35 12.43
N TYR A 145 -7.01 -6.87 13.19
CA TYR A 145 -8.08 -7.68 13.72
C TYR A 145 -9.34 -6.85 13.94
N PHE A 146 -10.48 -7.51 13.86
CA PHE A 146 -11.78 -6.89 14.15
C PHE A 146 -11.97 -6.77 15.66
N THR A 147 -12.34 -5.58 16.09
CA THR A 147 -12.70 -5.27 17.49
C THR A 147 -14.20 -5.39 17.73
N SER A 148 -14.99 -5.31 16.66
CA SER A 148 -16.44 -5.55 16.64
C SER A 148 -16.86 -6.01 15.22
N ALA A 149 -18.14 -6.21 14.98
CA ALA A 149 -18.65 -6.53 13.64
C ALA A 149 -18.43 -5.41 12.59
N THR A 150 -18.22 -4.18 13.06
CA THR A 150 -18.11 -2.99 12.19
C THR A 150 -16.84 -2.18 12.40
N GLU A 151 -15.94 -2.64 13.25
CA GLU A 151 -14.70 -1.92 13.56
C GLU A 151 -13.50 -2.85 13.59
N TYR A 152 -12.36 -2.34 13.14
CA TYR A 152 -11.10 -3.06 13.23
C TYR A 152 -9.91 -2.10 13.45
N THR A 153 -8.82 -2.66 13.89
CA THR A 153 -7.52 -1.99 13.94
C THR A 153 -6.58 -2.64 12.93
N VAL A 154 -5.69 -1.83 12.38
CA VAL A 154 -4.64 -2.28 11.47
C VAL A 154 -3.32 -1.64 11.83
N ASP A 155 -2.28 -2.43 11.92
CA ASP A 155 -0.88 -2.00 11.98
C ASP A 155 -0.24 -2.24 10.62
N TRP A 156 0.55 -1.30 10.18
CA TRP A 156 1.28 -1.41 8.92
C TRP A 156 2.71 -0.89 9.05
N LYS A 157 3.63 -1.51 8.35
CA LYS A 157 5.04 -1.11 8.26
C LYS A 157 5.63 -1.44 6.91
N GLY A 158 6.70 -0.76 6.55
CA GLY A 158 7.38 -0.96 5.28
C GLY A 158 8.46 0.09 5.02
N ASN A 159 8.64 0.40 3.76
CA ASN A 159 9.58 1.43 3.33
C ASN A 159 8.96 2.32 2.26
N LYS A 160 9.54 3.51 2.11
CA LYS A 160 9.24 4.46 1.03
C LYS A 160 10.52 5.05 0.45
N LYS A 161 10.47 5.45 -0.79
CA LYS A 161 11.48 6.25 -1.50
C LYS A 161 10.84 7.14 -2.56
#